data_3e9ad7251001cda503d91248ec55dcfc
#
_entry.id   3e9ad7251001cda503d91248ec55dcfc
#
_cell.length_a   1.000
_cell.length_b   1.000
_cell.length_c   1.000
_cell.angle_alpha   90.00
_cell.angle_beta   90.00
_cell.angle_gamma   90.00
#
_symmetry.space_group_name_H-M   'P 1'
#
loop_
_entity.id
_entity.type
_entity.pdbx_description
1 polymer ?
#
loop_
_entity_poly.entity_id
_entity_poly.type
_entity_poly.pdbx_seq_one_letter_code
_entity_poly.pdbx_strand_id
1 'polypeptide(L)'
;MHYLLSLTTAAGLLATALATNLPSVNVPSCPSIGTISYSKSVPDLMPFPLTQVNLCYTDQSLKLTFIAFDEINYFFNASQGTNDDIYEFEVMEAFIYKGTEDPQTYVELEINPNNVTFQSFIYNPLKDATAGGPFDNFFVADPAADGFSATTVLSKPANTWESTVTVPLGIFNVDVGQAKGTSWRMNFFRTVVSPEIFPNQILGAWSPPDQPSFHITKFFGHVEFI
;
A
#
# COMPACT_ATOMS: atom_id res chain seq x y z
N MET A 1 9.49 69.78 14.12
CA MET A 1 10.12 68.46 13.82
C MET A 1 9.11 67.39 14.13
N HIS A 2 8.32 66.94 13.12
CA HIS A 2 7.23 65.96 13.30
C HIS A 2 7.70 64.62 12.78
N TYR A 3 7.74 63.62 13.65
CA TYR A 3 8.03 62.23 13.26
C TYR A 3 6.71 61.52 12.93
N LEU A 4 6.54 61.14 11.66
CA LEU A 4 5.48 60.25 11.21
C LEU A 4 5.92 58.80 11.50
N LEU A 5 5.19 58.10 12.40
CA LEU A 5 5.28 56.64 12.54
C LEU A 5 4.46 55.97 11.44
N SER A 6 5.13 55.22 10.58
CA SER A 6 4.50 54.35 9.60
C SER A 6 4.20 52.99 10.24
N LEU A 7 2.91 52.65 10.41
CA LEU A 7 2.47 51.30 10.78
C LEU A 7 2.41 50.44 9.52
N THR A 8 3.31 49.49 9.40
CA THR A 8 3.22 48.37 8.42
C THR A 8 2.38 47.26 9.01
N THR A 9 1.16 47.07 8.51
CA THR A 9 0.34 45.88 8.80
C THR A 9 0.83 44.71 7.98
N ALA A 10 1.43 43.73 8.63
CA ALA A 10 1.75 42.45 8.03
C ALA A 10 0.46 41.59 7.92
N ALA A 11 -0.05 41.42 6.70
CA ALA A 11 -1.12 40.50 6.44
C ALA A 11 -0.54 39.08 6.43
N GLY A 12 -0.78 38.33 7.51
CA GLY A 12 -0.45 36.92 7.57
C GLY A 12 -1.41 36.11 6.67
N LEU A 13 -0.89 35.50 5.61
CA LEU A 13 -1.62 34.48 4.87
C LEU A 13 -1.74 33.25 5.76
N LEU A 14 -2.94 32.98 6.30
CA LEU A 14 -3.28 31.66 6.82
C LEU A 14 -3.43 30.71 5.63
N ALA A 15 -2.44 29.89 5.39
CA ALA A 15 -2.59 28.71 4.54
C ALA A 15 -3.50 27.72 5.29
N THR A 16 -4.76 27.62 4.89
CA THR A 16 -5.64 26.54 5.30
C THR A 16 -5.13 25.27 4.65
N ALA A 17 -4.44 24.42 5.40
CA ALA A 17 -4.17 23.06 4.98
C ALA A 17 -5.53 22.38 4.76
N LEU A 18 -5.87 22.09 3.51
CA LEU A 18 -6.98 21.22 3.18
C LEU A 18 -6.65 19.86 3.78
N ALA A 19 -7.35 19.46 4.83
CA ALA A 19 -7.26 18.11 5.37
C ALA A 19 -7.66 17.16 4.23
N THR A 20 -6.72 16.42 3.69
CA THR A 20 -7.01 15.33 2.75
C THR A 20 -7.85 14.32 3.51
N ASN A 21 -9.09 14.13 3.06
CA ASN A 21 -10.00 13.17 3.68
C ASN A 21 -9.49 11.77 3.27
N LEU A 22 -8.69 11.15 4.12
CA LEU A 22 -8.15 9.82 3.87
C LEU A 22 -9.29 8.80 3.81
N PRO A 23 -9.26 7.84 2.88
CA PRO A 23 -10.26 6.80 2.83
C PRO A 23 -10.19 5.90 4.07
N SER A 24 -11.33 5.25 4.36
CA SER A 24 -11.42 4.31 5.49
C SER A 24 -12.19 3.05 5.12
N VAL A 25 -11.86 1.94 5.79
CA VAL A 25 -12.56 0.66 5.64
C VAL A 25 -12.63 -0.07 6.97
N ASN A 26 -13.78 -0.71 7.23
CA ASN A 26 -13.95 -1.66 8.31
C ASN A 26 -13.66 -3.07 7.81
N VAL A 27 -12.80 -3.78 8.50
CA VAL A 27 -12.40 -5.16 8.18
C VAL A 27 -13.04 -6.09 9.21
N PRO A 28 -13.98 -6.94 8.80
CA PRO A 28 -14.63 -7.90 9.70
C PRO A 28 -13.77 -9.16 9.90
N SER A 29 -14.13 -9.96 10.91
CA SER A 29 -13.59 -11.33 11.01
C SER A 29 -14.07 -12.20 9.86
N CYS A 30 -13.17 -13.09 9.36
CA CYS A 30 -13.53 -14.06 8.32
C CYS A 30 -14.67 -15.00 8.80
N PRO A 31 -15.61 -15.42 7.96
CA PRO A 31 -15.58 -15.29 6.50
C PRO A 31 -16.22 -14.01 5.94
N SER A 32 -16.70 -13.09 6.78
CA SER A 32 -17.17 -11.79 6.28
C SER A 32 -16.01 -10.98 5.70
N ILE A 33 -16.31 -10.09 4.73
CA ILE A 33 -15.28 -9.40 3.94
C ILE A 33 -15.55 -7.90 3.96
N GLY A 34 -14.52 -7.11 4.27
CA GLY A 34 -14.41 -5.71 3.91
C GLY A 34 -13.81 -5.59 2.50
N THR A 35 -14.35 -4.70 1.67
CA THR A 35 -13.91 -4.53 0.29
C THR A 35 -13.54 -3.09 0.02
N ILE A 36 -12.42 -2.88 -0.63
CA ILE A 36 -12.00 -1.62 -1.22
C ILE A 36 -11.82 -1.79 -2.73
N SER A 37 -11.99 -0.68 -3.47
CA SER A 37 -11.74 -0.65 -4.91
C SER A 37 -11.15 0.68 -5.30
N TYR A 38 -10.26 0.67 -6.28
CA TYR A 38 -9.68 1.89 -6.82
C TYR A 38 -9.39 1.78 -8.31
N SER A 39 -9.43 2.93 -8.99
CA SER A 39 -9.21 3.04 -10.44
C SER A 39 -8.62 4.40 -10.80
N LYS A 40 -7.70 4.89 -9.97
CA LYS A 40 -6.99 6.15 -10.19
C LYS A 40 -5.49 5.93 -10.16
N SER A 41 -4.80 6.57 -11.12
CA SER A 41 -3.34 6.58 -11.18
C SER A 41 -2.73 7.52 -10.14
N VAL A 42 -1.44 7.35 -9.93
CA VAL A 42 -0.59 8.14 -9.04
C VAL A 42 0.44 8.88 -9.91
N PRO A 43 0.65 10.17 -9.74
CA PRO A 43 -0.03 11.11 -8.82
C PRO A 43 -1.19 11.85 -9.46
N ASP A 44 -1.41 11.70 -10.75
CA ASP A 44 -2.23 12.58 -11.61
C ASP A 44 -3.74 12.25 -11.62
N LEU A 45 -4.15 11.19 -10.87
CA LEU A 45 -5.54 10.76 -10.71
C LEU A 45 -6.28 10.45 -12.02
N MET A 46 -5.55 10.10 -13.05
CA MET A 46 -6.11 9.68 -14.34
C MET A 46 -6.79 8.30 -14.22
N PRO A 47 -7.59 7.88 -15.20
CA PRO A 47 -8.15 6.54 -15.24
C PRO A 47 -7.06 5.46 -15.14
N PHE A 48 -7.28 4.47 -14.30
CA PHE A 48 -6.40 3.33 -14.06
C PHE A 48 -7.24 2.04 -14.06
N PRO A 49 -6.71 0.89 -14.48
CA PRO A 49 -7.43 -0.36 -14.44
C PRO A 49 -7.97 -0.67 -13.04
N LEU A 50 -9.23 -1.09 -12.98
CA LEU A 50 -9.89 -1.37 -11.69
C LEU A 50 -9.08 -2.41 -10.91
N THR A 51 -8.84 -2.11 -9.65
CA THR A 51 -8.25 -3.04 -8.70
C THR A 51 -9.15 -3.10 -7.46
N GLN A 52 -9.41 -4.31 -6.97
CA GLN A 52 -10.17 -4.55 -5.76
C GLN A 52 -9.30 -5.29 -4.76
N VAL A 53 -9.47 -4.98 -3.47
CA VAL A 53 -8.86 -5.74 -2.38
C VAL A 53 -9.95 -6.11 -1.38
N ASN A 54 -10.09 -7.40 -1.14
CA ASN A 54 -10.95 -7.97 -0.13
C ASN A 54 -10.14 -8.29 1.12
N LEU A 55 -10.64 -7.89 2.28
CA LEU A 55 -9.95 -8.02 3.56
C LEU A 55 -10.83 -8.72 4.58
N CYS A 56 -10.24 -9.65 5.32
CA CYS A 56 -10.81 -10.15 6.58
C CYS A 56 -9.68 -10.59 7.51
N TYR A 57 -9.95 -10.72 8.80
CA TYR A 57 -8.96 -11.22 9.76
C TYR A 57 -9.46 -12.48 10.48
N THR A 58 -8.51 -13.28 10.95
CA THR A 58 -8.72 -14.40 11.87
C THR A 58 -8.06 -14.09 13.22
N ASP A 59 -8.09 -15.00 14.16
CA ASP A 59 -7.40 -14.84 15.45
C ASP A 59 -5.87 -14.63 15.30
N GLN A 60 -5.28 -15.03 14.18
CA GLN A 60 -3.83 -15.07 13.99
C GLN A 60 -3.35 -14.36 12.72
N SER A 61 -4.23 -14.04 11.79
CA SER A 61 -3.80 -13.52 10.48
C SER A 61 -4.77 -12.50 9.87
N LEU A 62 -4.23 -11.57 9.11
CA LEU A 62 -4.94 -10.79 8.11
C LEU A 62 -4.92 -11.57 6.79
N LYS A 63 -6.06 -11.64 6.12
CA LYS A 63 -6.21 -12.20 4.77
C LYS A 63 -6.53 -11.10 3.79
N LEU A 64 -5.73 -11.02 2.73
CA LEU A 64 -5.88 -10.08 1.62
C LEU A 64 -6.14 -10.88 0.35
N THR A 65 -7.19 -10.52 -0.40
CA THR A 65 -7.37 -11.02 -1.77
C THR A 65 -7.36 -9.83 -2.71
N PHE A 66 -6.30 -9.69 -3.46
CA PHE A 66 -6.16 -8.69 -4.51
C PHE A 66 -6.77 -9.22 -5.81
N ILE A 67 -7.50 -8.36 -6.52
CA ILE A 67 -8.09 -8.69 -7.82
C ILE A 67 -7.77 -7.54 -8.78
N ALA A 68 -6.89 -7.79 -9.72
CA ALA A 68 -6.60 -6.91 -10.85
C ALA A 68 -7.55 -7.22 -12.00
N PHE A 69 -8.39 -6.26 -12.38
CA PHE A 69 -9.24 -6.34 -13.57
C PHE A 69 -8.55 -5.69 -14.76
N ASP A 70 -9.01 -6.01 -15.95
CA ASP A 70 -8.43 -5.54 -17.22
C ASP A 70 -6.93 -5.81 -17.32
N GLU A 71 -6.48 -6.90 -16.69
CA GLU A 71 -5.10 -7.36 -16.73
C GLU A 71 -4.84 -8.15 -18.02
N ILE A 72 -3.94 -7.65 -18.84
CA ILE A 72 -3.63 -8.23 -20.15
C ILE A 72 -2.15 -8.57 -20.33
N ASN A 73 -1.27 -8.05 -19.48
CA ASN A 73 0.17 -8.19 -19.64
C ASN A 73 0.72 -9.38 -18.85
N TYR A 74 0.34 -9.52 -17.59
CA TYR A 74 0.89 -10.51 -16.66
C TYR A 74 2.42 -10.55 -16.73
N PHE A 75 3.04 -9.35 -16.73
CA PHE A 75 4.44 -9.17 -17.03
C PHE A 75 5.30 -9.28 -15.78
N PHE A 76 6.19 -10.27 -15.75
CA PHE A 76 7.10 -10.55 -14.64
C PHE A 76 8.43 -11.11 -15.16
N ASN A 77 9.46 -11.08 -14.33
CA ASN A 77 10.72 -11.76 -14.59
C ASN A 77 10.72 -13.14 -13.91
N ALA A 78 10.72 -14.22 -14.72
CA ALA A 78 10.64 -15.58 -14.23
C ALA A 78 11.89 -16.07 -13.45
N SER A 79 12.97 -15.30 -13.45
CA SER A 79 14.18 -15.64 -12.68
C SER A 79 14.16 -15.08 -11.25
N GLN A 80 13.20 -14.20 -10.92
CA GLN A 80 13.07 -13.62 -9.60
C GLN A 80 12.45 -14.63 -8.60
N GLY A 81 12.95 -14.60 -7.39
CA GLY A 81 12.47 -15.35 -6.23
C GLY A 81 11.97 -14.45 -5.10
N THR A 82 11.63 -15.04 -3.98
CA THR A 82 11.15 -14.32 -2.79
C THR A 82 12.14 -13.23 -2.36
N ASN A 83 11.62 -12.03 -2.13
CA ASN A 83 12.37 -10.83 -1.74
C ASN A 83 13.35 -10.27 -2.79
N ASP A 84 13.25 -10.71 -4.04
CA ASP A 84 13.88 -10.01 -5.15
C ASP A 84 13.07 -8.74 -5.54
N ASP A 85 13.66 -7.85 -6.33
CA ASP A 85 13.08 -6.56 -6.75
C ASP A 85 11.94 -6.75 -7.75
N ILE A 86 10.84 -7.41 -7.32
CA ILE A 86 9.68 -7.70 -8.18
C ILE A 86 8.89 -6.45 -8.56
N TYR A 87 9.00 -5.36 -7.78
CA TYR A 87 8.38 -4.05 -8.05
C TYR A 87 8.77 -3.42 -9.39
N GLU A 88 9.88 -3.87 -10.00
CA GLU A 88 10.28 -3.40 -11.33
C GLU A 88 9.27 -3.82 -12.42
N PHE A 89 8.45 -4.82 -12.16
CA PHE A 89 7.45 -5.40 -13.06
C PHE A 89 6.03 -5.18 -12.51
N GLU A 90 5.08 -6.01 -12.93
CA GLU A 90 3.72 -5.93 -12.37
C GLU A 90 3.65 -6.53 -10.98
N VAL A 91 3.16 -5.73 -10.05
CA VAL A 91 2.93 -6.13 -8.66
C VAL A 91 1.62 -5.54 -8.14
N MET A 92 1.01 -6.23 -7.16
CA MET A 92 0.02 -5.68 -6.25
C MET A 92 0.64 -5.65 -4.85
N GLU A 93 0.43 -4.54 -4.13
CA GLU A 93 1.15 -4.27 -2.89
C GLU A 93 0.19 -3.86 -1.77
N ALA A 94 0.60 -4.17 -0.54
CA ALA A 94 -0.02 -3.65 0.68
C ALA A 94 1.05 -3.13 1.61
N PHE A 95 0.93 -1.86 2.02
CA PHE A 95 1.74 -1.27 3.09
C PHE A 95 0.91 -1.22 4.35
N ILE A 96 1.40 -1.80 5.44
CA ILE A 96 0.63 -2.13 6.63
C ILE A 96 1.32 -1.63 7.89
N TYR A 97 0.63 -0.80 8.65
CA TYR A 97 1.07 -0.33 9.97
C TYR A 97 -0.06 -0.48 10.98
N LYS A 98 0.23 -1.07 12.15
CA LYS A 98 -0.70 -1.13 13.28
C LYS A 98 -0.60 0.14 14.10
N GLY A 99 -1.66 0.93 14.10
CA GLY A 99 -1.75 2.21 14.82
C GLY A 99 -2.53 3.24 14.03
N THR A 100 -2.71 4.42 14.63
CA THR A 100 -3.46 5.54 14.05
C THR A 100 -2.58 6.64 13.49
N GLU A 101 -1.32 6.67 13.93
CA GLU A 101 -0.36 7.70 13.56
C GLU A 101 0.12 7.54 12.11
N ASP A 102 0.68 8.60 11.57
CA ASP A 102 1.42 8.57 10.32
C ASP A 102 2.77 7.87 10.52
N PRO A 103 2.99 6.66 9.95
CA PRO A 103 4.11 5.81 10.35
C PRO A 103 5.46 6.21 9.73
N GLN A 104 6.54 5.94 10.47
CA GLN A 104 7.90 5.91 9.95
C GLN A 104 8.38 4.48 9.68
N THR A 105 7.67 3.48 10.22
CA THR A 105 7.95 2.06 10.02
C THR A 105 6.67 1.33 9.68
N TYR A 106 6.72 0.43 8.73
CA TYR A 106 5.57 -0.38 8.28
C TYR A 106 6.06 -1.66 7.62
N VAL A 107 5.17 -2.59 7.37
CA VAL A 107 5.46 -3.78 6.55
C VAL A 107 5.01 -3.48 5.13
N GLU A 108 5.89 -3.74 4.20
CA GLU A 108 5.65 -3.80 2.76
C GLU A 108 5.50 -5.25 2.34
N LEU A 109 4.41 -5.52 1.64
CA LEU A 109 4.09 -6.80 1.04
C LEU A 109 3.82 -6.59 -0.43
N GLU A 110 4.52 -7.33 -1.28
CA GLU A 110 4.24 -7.35 -2.72
C GLU A 110 3.95 -8.76 -3.20
N ILE A 111 3.18 -8.87 -4.27
CA ILE A 111 2.93 -10.12 -4.99
C ILE A 111 2.86 -9.86 -6.48
N ASN A 112 3.52 -10.72 -7.28
CA ASN A 112 3.52 -10.63 -8.73
C ASN A 112 2.66 -11.72 -9.39
N PRO A 113 2.41 -11.66 -10.72
CA PRO A 113 1.62 -12.66 -11.43
C PRO A 113 2.21 -14.08 -11.37
N ASN A 114 3.50 -14.25 -11.09
CA ASN A 114 4.17 -15.54 -10.93
C ASN A 114 4.10 -16.11 -9.51
N ASN A 115 3.27 -15.54 -8.63
CA ASN A 115 3.15 -15.92 -7.22
C ASN A 115 4.46 -15.75 -6.43
N VAL A 116 5.37 -14.89 -6.88
CA VAL A 116 6.55 -14.48 -6.13
C VAL A 116 6.17 -13.32 -5.22
N THR A 117 6.66 -13.34 -4.00
CA THR A 117 6.32 -12.36 -2.97
C THR A 117 7.56 -11.65 -2.42
N PHE A 118 7.35 -10.40 -2.02
CA PHE A 118 8.33 -9.61 -1.30
C PHE A 118 7.72 -9.21 0.05
N GLN A 119 8.48 -9.35 1.14
CA GLN A 119 8.06 -9.00 2.50
C GLN A 119 9.21 -8.30 3.23
N SER A 120 9.00 -7.05 3.59
CA SER A 120 10.03 -6.28 4.28
C SER A 120 9.44 -5.36 5.35
N PHE A 121 10.17 -5.20 6.44
CA PHE A 121 9.96 -4.07 7.35
C PHE A 121 10.68 -2.86 6.78
N ILE A 122 9.93 -1.79 6.53
CA ILE A 122 10.46 -0.54 6.00
C ILE A 122 10.71 0.45 7.13
N TYR A 123 11.87 1.11 7.09
CA TYR A 123 12.17 2.29 7.88
C TYR A 123 12.28 3.51 6.97
N ASN A 124 11.28 4.38 7.06
CA ASN A 124 11.12 5.59 6.25
C ASN A 124 10.94 6.81 7.17
N PRO A 125 12.01 7.32 7.80
CA PRO A 125 11.91 8.37 8.82
C PRO A 125 11.42 9.72 8.29
N LEU A 126 11.60 9.99 6.99
CA LEU A 126 11.10 11.20 6.34
C LEU A 126 9.65 11.05 5.84
N LYS A 127 9.12 9.83 5.83
CA LYS A 127 7.73 9.49 5.44
C LYS A 127 7.39 9.74 3.97
N ASP A 128 8.37 9.97 3.14
CA ASP A 128 8.21 10.29 1.72
C ASP A 128 9.22 9.58 0.80
N ALA A 129 10.14 8.78 1.36
CA ALA A 129 11.23 8.11 0.64
C ALA A 129 11.99 9.06 -0.31
N THR A 130 12.23 10.30 0.13
CA THR A 130 12.97 11.29 -0.65
C THR A 130 14.31 10.73 -1.12
N ALA A 131 14.61 10.84 -2.40
CA ALA A 131 15.84 10.34 -3.00
C ALA A 131 17.08 10.88 -2.26
N GLY A 132 17.95 9.95 -1.80
CA GLY A 132 19.13 10.26 -1.00
C GLY A 132 18.88 10.56 0.48
N GLY A 133 17.62 10.51 0.93
CA GLY A 133 17.26 10.49 2.34
C GLY A 133 17.44 9.10 2.97
N PRO A 134 17.37 9.00 4.32
CA PRO A 134 17.42 7.71 4.98
C PRO A 134 16.17 6.88 4.63
N PHE A 135 16.41 5.69 4.12
CA PHE A 135 15.38 4.71 3.78
C PHE A 135 16.02 3.32 3.81
N ASP A 136 15.52 2.44 4.67
CA ASP A 136 16.05 1.09 4.84
C ASP A 136 14.93 0.05 4.79
N ASN A 137 15.27 -1.15 4.33
CA ASN A 137 14.40 -2.32 4.35
C ASN A 137 15.06 -3.50 5.07
N PHE A 138 14.26 -4.30 5.75
CA PHE A 138 14.69 -5.47 6.51
C PHE A 138 13.78 -6.65 6.15
N PHE A 139 14.28 -7.55 5.33
CA PHE A 139 13.50 -8.68 4.80
C PHE A 139 13.05 -9.64 5.90
N VAL A 140 11.83 -10.17 5.73
CA VAL A 140 11.42 -11.40 6.40
C VAL A 140 12.18 -12.56 5.74
N ALA A 141 13.10 -13.15 6.47
CA ALA A 141 14.08 -14.10 5.89
C ALA A 141 13.46 -15.41 5.41
N ASP A 142 12.44 -15.92 6.11
CA ASP A 142 11.69 -17.12 5.73
C ASP A 142 10.19 -16.86 5.92
N PRO A 143 9.54 -16.18 4.95
CA PRO A 143 8.14 -15.83 5.09
C PRO A 143 7.22 -17.04 5.33
N ALA A 144 7.50 -18.16 4.72
CA ALA A 144 6.67 -19.37 4.89
C ALA A 144 6.76 -19.95 6.31
N ALA A 145 7.95 -19.99 6.89
CA ALA A 145 8.14 -20.42 8.28
C ALA A 145 7.51 -19.43 9.27
N ASP A 146 7.49 -18.14 8.93
CA ASP A 146 6.88 -17.08 9.75
C ASP A 146 5.36 -16.98 9.59
N GLY A 147 4.74 -17.82 8.75
CA GLY A 147 3.29 -17.91 8.59
C GLY A 147 2.69 -17.08 7.47
N PHE A 148 3.51 -16.49 6.59
CA PHE A 148 3.02 -15.92 5.34
C PHE A 148 2.68 -17.02 4.34
N SER A 149 1.66 -16.79 3.54
CA SER A 149 1.36 -17.65 2.40
C SER A 149 0.72 -16.84 1.29
N ALA A 150 0.93 -17.28 0.05
CA ALA A 150 0.35 -16.65 -1.13
C ALA A 150 -0.11 -17.69 -2.14
N THR A 151 -1.19 -17.37 -2.85
CA THR A 151 -1.72 -18.17 -3.96
C THR A 151 -2.21 -17.22 -5.04
N THR A 152 -1.76 -17.45 -6.28
CA THR A 152 -2.12 -16.63 -7.43
C THR A 152 -2.88 -17.44 -8.48
N VAL A 153 -3.93 -16.85 -9.03
CA VAL A 153 -4.72 -17.39 -10.14
C VAL A 153 -4.80 -16.34 -11.25
N LEU A 154 -4.38 -16.72 -12.44
CA LEU A 154 -4.44 -15.89 -13.64
C LEU A 154 -5.56 -16.41 -14.56
N SER A 155 -6.43 -15.51 -15.00
CA SER A 155 -7.49 -15.83 -15.98
C SER A 155 -7.34 -14.94 -17.22
N LYS A 156 -6.57 -15.41 -18.20
CA LYS A 156 -6.41 -14.71 -19.49
C LYS A 156 -7.74 -14.50 -20.22
N PRO A 157 -8.70 -15.47 -20.23
CA PRO A 157 -10.00 -15.22 -20.85
C PRO A 157 -10.84 -14.13 -20.18
N ALA A 158 -10.66 -13.92 -18.87
CA ALA A 158 -11.37 -12.90 -18.12
C ALA A 158 -10.55 -11.61 -17.93
N ASN A 159 -9.29 -11.58 -18.37
CA ASN A 159 -8.33 -10.51 -18.12
C ASN A 159 -8.26 -10.17 -16.64
N THR A 160 -8.09 -11.18 -15.79
CA THR A 160 -7.97 -11.00 -14.34
C THR A 160 -6.76 -11.71 -13.78
N TRP A 161 -6.19 -11.07 -12.78
CA TRP A 161 -5.18 -11.65 -11.90
C TRP A 161 -5.67 -11.53 -10.45
N GLU A 162 -5.81 -12.66 -9.78
CA GLU A 162 -6.21 -12.73 -8.37
C GLU A 162 -5.09 -13.33 -7.54
N SER A 163 -4.74 -12.67 -6.44
CA SER A 163 -3.76 -13.16 -5.47
C SER A 163 -4.33 -13.09 -4.06
N THR A 164 -4.36 -14.22 -3.37
CA THR A 164 -4.72 -14.30 -1.95
C THR A 164 -3.47 -14.44 -1.12
N VAL A 165 -3.29 -13.56 -0.13
CA VAL A 165 -2.15 -13.52 0.77
C VAL A 165 -2.63 -13.60 2.21
N THR A 166 -1.92 -14.40 3.02
CA THR A 166 -2.08 -14.47 4.48
C THR A 166 -0.90 -13.79 5.13
N VAL A 167 -1.17 -12.83 6.03
CA VAL A 167 -0.16 -12.07 6.78
C VAL A 167 -0.34 -12.37 8.26
N PRO A 168 0.67 -12.89 8.97
CA PRO A 168 0.57 -13.18 10.39
C PRO A 168 0.46 -11.89 11.21
N LEU A 169 -0.52 -11.81 12.11
CA LEU A 169 -0.74 -10.62 12.93
C LEU A 169 0.32 -10.46 14.03
N GLY A 170 1.02 -11.54 14.39
CA GLY A 170 2.10 -11.52 15.36
C GLY A 170 3.26 -10.58 15.01
N ILE A 171 3.53 -10.36 13.70
CA ILE A 171 4.58 -9.42 13.27
C ILE A 171 4.26 -7.96 13.63
N PHE A 172 3.00 -7.65 13.92
CA PHE A 172 2.52 -6.34 14.36
C PHE A 172 2.25 -6.28 15.87
N ASN A 173 2.76 -7.24 16.65
CA ASN A 173 2.48 -7.36 18.08
C ASN A 173 0.98 -7.45 18.40
N VAL A 174 0.23 -8.23 17.61
CA VAL A 174 -1.15 -8.59 17.90
C VAL A 174 -1.18 -10.03 18.38
N ASP A 175 -1.50 -10.23 19.65
CA ASP A 175 -1.63 -11.56 20.23
C ASP A 175 -2.83 -12.32 19.64
N VAL A 176 -2.79 -13.64 19.70
CA VAL A 176 -3.86 -14.52 19.22
C VAL A 176 -5.20 -14.12 19.85
N GLY A 177 -6.20 -13.87 19.01
CA GLY A 177 -7.54 -13.46 19.44
C GLY A 177 -7.67 -11.98 19.85
N GLN A 178 -6.63 -11.15 19.69
CA GLN A 178 -6.65 -9.73 20.06
C GLN A 178 -6.75 -8.79 18.84
N ALA A 179 -7.16 -9.29 17.68
CA ALA A 179 -7.25 -8.52 16.45
C ALA A 179 -8.44 -7.53 16.44
N LYS A 180 -9.58 -7.95 17.01
CA LYS A 180 -10.80 -7.12 17.03
C LYS A 180 -10.60 -5.82 17.80
N GLY A 181 -11.08 -4.70 17.22
CA GLY A 181 -10.96 -3.36 17.80
C GLY A 181 -9.57 -2.72 17.60
N THR A 182 -8.70 -3.33 16.79
CA THR A 182 -7.40 -2.72 16.47
C THR A 182 -7.53 -1.77 15.28
N SER A 183 -6.81 -0.65 15.37
CA SER A 183 -6.77 0.39 14.34
C SER A 183 -5.46 0.34 13.57
N TRP A 184 -5.52 0.59 12.29
CA TRP A 184 -4.40 0.45 11.35
C TRP A 184 -4.35 1.62 10.38
N ARG A 185 -3.14 1.84 9.83
CA ARG A 185 -2.91 2.67 8.66
C ARG A 185 -2.38 1.76 7.55
N MET A 186 -3.09 1.74 6.42
CA MET A 186 -2.74 0.90 5.28
C MET A 186 -2.90 1.67 3.97
N ASN A 187 -2.16 1.23 2.95
CA ASN A 187 -2.49 1.59 1.57
C ASN A 187 -2.29 0.37 0.67
N PHE A 188 -2.95 0.40 -0.47
CA PHE A 188 -2.93 -0.70 -1.43
C PHE A 188 -2.65 -0.14 -2.81
N PHE A 189 -1.78 -0.84 -3.54
CA PHE A 189 -1.24 -0.35 -4.79
C PHE A 189 -1.25 -1.43 -5.86
N ARG A 190 -1.17 -1.00 -7.10
CA ARG A 190 -0.88 -1.85 -8.25
C ARG A 190 0.03 -1.11 -9.20
N THR A 191 1.08 -1.79 -9.66
CA THR A 191 1.94 -1.35 -10.75
C THR A 191 1.55 -2.10 -12.02
N VAL A 192 1.28 -1.36 -13.11
CA VAL A 192 1.01 -1.91 -14.44
C VAL A 192 2.21 -1.62 -15.33
N VAL A 193 2.76 -2.68 -15.90
CA VAL A 193 3.92 -2.63 -16.81
C VAL A 193 3.67 -3.59 -17.97
N SER A 194 4.07 -3.20 -19.17
CA SER A 194 4.10 -4.11 -20.32
C SER A 194 5.50 -4.16 -20.91
N PRO A 195 5.83 -5.19 -21.71
CA PRO A 195 7.12 -5.25 -22.41
C PRO A 195 7.42 -4.01 -23.26
N GLU A 196 6.38 -3.33 -23.78
CA GLU A 196 6.52 -2.17 -24.65
C GLU A 196 6.87 -0.89 -23.89
N ILE A 197 6.43 -0.76 -22.64
CA ILE A 197 6.67 0.45 -21.85
C ILE A 197 7.79 0.29 -20.82
N PHE A 198 8.20 -0.96 -20.53
CA PHE A 198 9.29 -1.23 -19.57
C PHE A 198 10.56 -0.41 -19.91
N PRO A 199 11.22 0.23 -18.95
CA PRO A 199 11.02 0.18 -17.50
C PRO A 199 10.00 1.19 -16.95
N ASN A 200 9.23 1.89 -17.79
CA ASN A 200 8.23 2.82 -17.32
C ASN A 200 7.04 2.07 -16.71
N GLN A 201 6.45 2.66 -15.67
CA GLN A 201 5.39 2.08 -14.88
C GLN A 201 4.18 3.01 -14.83
N ILE A 202 2.98 2.43 -14.80
CA ILE A 202 1.75 3.14 -14.48
C ILE A 202 1.32 2.69 -13.09
N LEU A 203 1.24 3.64 -12.17
CA LEU A 203 1.01 3.39 -10.75
C LEU A 203 -0.44 3.67 -10.39
N GLY A 204 -1.06 2.81 -9.60
CA GLY A 204 -2.43 3.01 -9.08
C GLY A 204 -2.48 2.78 -7.56
N ALA A 205 -3.38 3.48 -6.86
CA ALA A 205 -3.50 3.38 -5.40
C ALA A 205 -4.92 3.57 -4.89
N TRP A 206 -5.23 2.93 -3.74
CA TRP A 206 -6.47 3.16 -3.00
C TRP A 206 -6.56 4.58 -2.44
N SER A 207 -5.49 5.06 -1.83
CA SER A 207 -5.32 6.43 -1.39
C SER A 207 -4.13 7.05 -2.14
N PRO A 208 -4.37 7.67 -3.32
CA PRO A 208 -3.29 8.09 -4.20
C PRO A 208 -2.39 9.15 -3.58
N PRO A 209 -1.08 8.92 -3.49
CA PRO A 209 -0.10 9.95 -3.15
C PRO A 209 -0.06 11.10 -4.17
N ASP A 210 0.42 12.24 -3.72
CA ASP A 210 0.58 13.46 -4.52
C ASP A 210 1.90 13.51 -5.32
N GLN A 211 2.69 12.44 -5.28
CA GLN A 211 3.93 12.24 -6.01
C GLN A 211 4.02 10.79 -6.51
N PRO A 212 4.85 10.48 -7.52
CA PRO A 212 4.96 9.13 -8.08
C PRO A 212 5.78 8.19 -7.18
N SER A 213 5.34 8.04 -5.94
CA SER A 213 5.93 7.14 -4.95
C SER A 213 4.84 6.58 -4.04
N PHE A 214 4.91 5.28 -3.76
CA PHE A 214 3.99 4.63 -2.83
C PHE A 214 4.37 4.88 -1.35
N HIS A 215 5.62 5.23 -1.08
CA HIS A 215 6.18 5.38 0.27
C HIS A 215 5.84 6.71 0.95
N ILE A 216 4.79 7.43 0.52
CA ILE A 216 4.35 8.67 1.14
C ILE A 216 3.27 8.36 2.18
N THR A 217 3.70 8.13 3.41
CA THR A 217 2.89 7.51 4.46
C THR A 217 1.71 8.35 4.95
N LYS A 218 1.75 9.67 4.78
CA LYS A 218 0.61 10.57 5.09
C LYS A 218 -0.67 10.18 4.33
N PHE A 219 -0.55 9.46 3.20
CA PHE A 219 -1.67 8.97 2.40
C PHE A 219 -2.15 7.55 2.78
N PHE A 220 -1.58 6.90 3.78
CA PHE A 220 -2.13 5.63 4.22
C PHE A 220 -3.53 5.84 4.80
N GLY A 221 -4.52 5.10 4.30
CA GLY A 221 -5.91 5.15 4.74
C GLY A 221 -6.11 4.55 6.13
N HIS A 222 -7.27 4.77 6.70
CA HIS A 222 -7.66 4.23 8.01
C HIS A 222 -8.35 2.88 7.86
N VAL A 223 -7.93 1.91 8.66
CA VAL A 223 -8.51 0.55 8.68
C VAL A 223 -8.83 0.17 10.12
N GLU A 224 -10.02 -0.34 10.35
CA GLU A 224 -10.49 -0.76 11.66
C GLU A 224 -10.91 -2.24 11.62
N PHE A 225 -10.39 -3.06 12.50
CA PHE A 225 -10.82 -4.47 12.64
C PHE A 225 -12.02 -4.54 13.59
N ILE A 226 -13.19 -4.93 13.07
CA ILE A 226 -14.49 -4.88 13.78
C ILE A 226 -15.03 -6.28 14.15
#